data_01b8b733f7e31d904b8893e825889de1
#
_entry.id   01b8b733f7e31d904b8893e825889de1
#
_cell.length_a   1.000
_cell.length_b   1.000
_cell.length_c   1.000
_cell.angle_alpha   90.00
_cell.angle_beta   90.00
_cell.angle_gamma   90.00
#
_symmetry.space_group_name_H-M   'P 1'
#
loop_
_entity.id
_entity.type
_entity.pdbx_description
1 polymer ?
#
loop_
_entity_poly.entity_id
_entity_poly.type
_entity_poly.pdbx_seq_one_letter_code
_entity_poly.pdbx_strand_id
1 'polypeptide(L)'
;MGVNFDFEINLTGLIYDGQQVIGVQGVNNKTKQPYKKTAKVVVDATGVTSMLRNQLQNSTKIERKIDRRDLESTGRHIMYFENGEKDLTEFDPDYCIIHLDQDIAPGGYGWVFPKADNKVNIGLGVEKSILDQRNKRLGKNDNVASLMEEYLQRNKAIKNPKLSQDPEDIH
;
A
#
# COMPACT_ATOMS: atom_id res chain seq x y z
N MET A 1 -15.46 20.64 -10.13
CA MET A 1 -15.48 20.58 -8.65
C MET A 1 -14.03 20.45 -8.20
N GLY A 2 -13.60 21.25 -7.22
CA GLY A 2 -12.24 21.20 -6.69
C GLY A 2 -12.19 20.39 -5.39
N VAL A 3 -11.02 19.82 -5.11
CA VAL A 3 -10.70 19.20 -3.82
C VAL A 3 -9.80 20.17 -3.05
N ASN A 4 -10.10 20.37 -1.77
CA ASN A 4 -9.22 21.13 -0.88
C ASN A 4 -8.31 20.17 -0.14
N PHE A 5 -7.02 20.48 -0.09
CA PHE A 5 -6.02 19.72 0.65
C PHE A 5 -5.53 20.54 1.84
N ASP A 6 -5.57 19.95 3.03
CA ASP A 6 -4.94 20.50 4.23
C ASP A 6 -3.72 19.62 4.55
N PHE A 7 -2.52 20.17 4.41
CA PHE A 7 -1.25 19.46 4.67
C PHE A 7 -0.74 19.74 6.08
N GLU A 8 0.23 18.95 6.53
CA GLU A 8 0.87 19.09 7.85
C GLU A 8 -0.11 18.94 9.03
N ILE A 9 -1.19 18.19 8.85
CA ILE A 9 -2.17 17.94 9.88
C ILE A 9 -1.92 16.57 10.52
N ASN A 10 -1.60 16.56 11.80
CA ASN A 10 -1.58 15.35 12.61
C ASN A 10 -2.95 15.16 13.25
N LEU A 11 -3.73 14.23 12.73
CA LEU A 11 -5.04 13.88 13.29
C LEU A 11 -4.85 13.09 14.59
N THR A 12 -5.60 13.47 15.62
CA THR A 12 -5.54 12.85 16.94
C THR A 12 -6.86 12.25 17.39
N GLY A 13 -7.97 12.54 16.69
CA GLY A 13 -9.26 12.03 17.10
C GLY A 13 -10.41 12.29 16.16
N LEU A 14 -11.52 11.66 16.49
CA LEU A 14 -12.82 11.82 15.85
C LEU A 14 -13.67 12.83 16.63
N ILE A 15 -14.52 13.55 15.91
CA ILE A 15 -15.56 14.43 16.48
C ILE A 15 -16.89 13.70 16.36
N TYR A 16 -17.64 13.65 17.47
CA TYR A 16 -18.93 12.97 17.55
C TYR A 16 -20.07 13.94 17.79
N ASP A 17 -21.24 13.61 17.23
CA ASP A 17 -22.54 14.09 17.65
C ASP A 17 -23.38 12.85 18.02
N GLY A 18 -23.60 12.64 19.31
CA GLY A 18 -24.13 11.39 19.82
C GLY A 18 -23.26 10.18 19.43
N GLN A 19 -23.80 9.29 18.61
CA GLN A 19 -23.08 8.11 18.08
C GLN A 19 -22.50 8.30 16.69
N GLN A 20 -22.79 9.43 16.05
CA GLN A 20 -22.35 9.70 14.68
C GLN A 20 -21.01 10.41 14.67
N VAL A 21 -20.07 9.91 13.84
CA VAL A 21 -18.84 10.62 13.52
C VAL A 21 -19.20 11.77 12.57
N ILE A 22 -18.95 13.00 13.00
CA ILE A 22 -19.23 14.21 12.23
C ILE A 22 -17.96 14.96 11.81
N GLY A 23 -16.79 14.46 12.13
CA GLY A 23 -15.54 15.11 11.76
C GLY A 23 -14.31 14.52 12.39
N VAL A 24 -13.20 15.23 12.19
CA VAL A 24 -11.88 14.89 12.72
C VAL A 24 -11.26 16.09 13.43
N GLN A 25 -10.37 15.80 14.38
CA GLN A 25 -9.60 16.81 15.09
C GLN A 25 -8.13 16.42 15.18
N GLY A 26 -7.29 17.43 15.37
CA GLY A 26 -5.84 17.23 15.46
C GLY A 26 -5.09 18.51 15.70
N VAL A 27 -3.85 18.55 15.26
CA VAL A 27 -2.94 19.67 15.37
C VAL A 27 -2.26 19.91 14.02
N ASN A 28 -2.17 21.15 13.61
CA ASN A 28 -1.31 21.53 12.49
C ASN A 28 0.15 21.52 12.95
N ASN A 29 0.96 20.65 12.36
CA ASN A 29 2.36 20.46 12.79
C ASN A 29 3.25 21.67 12.53
N LYS A 30 2.91 22.50 11.54
CA LYS A 30 3.65 23.72 11.21
C LYS A 30 3.32 24.87 12.15
N THR A 31 2.02 25.15 12.34
CA THR A 31 1.56 26.31 13.13
C THR A 31 1.36 25.98 14.61
N LYS A 32 1.33 24.70 14.97
CA LYS A 32 1.00 24.17 16.31
C LYS A 32 -0.41 24.53 16.79
N GLN A 33 -1.26 25.00 15.89
CA GLN A 33 -2.64 25.36 16.22
C GLN A 33 -3.55 24.12 16.19
N PRO A 34 -4.60 24.10 17.03
CA PRO A 34 -5.65 23.09 16.96
C PRO A 34 -6.30 23.07 15.58
N TYR A 35 -6.57 21.85 15.09
CA TYR A 35 -7.26 21.62 13.83
C TYR A 35 -8.56 20.87 14.08
N LYS A 36 -9.64 21.34 13.46
CA LYS A 36 -10.95 20.66 13.45
C LYS A 36 -11.61 20.83 12.09
N LYS A 37 -12.17 19.75 11.58
CA LYS A 37 -12.94 19.75 10.34
C LYS A 37 -14.18 18.87 10.50
N THR A 38 -15.34 19.36 10.10
CA THR A 38 -16.59 18.59 10.12
C THR A 38 -17.05 18.29 8.71
N ALA A 39 -17.75 17.17 8.53
CA ALA A 39 -18.28 16.73 7.25
C ALA A 39 -19.50 15.82 7.47
N LYS A 40 -20.35 15.69 6.44
CA LYS A 40 -21.46 14.72 6.43
C LYS A 40 -20.98 13.27 6.37
N VAL A 41 -19.83 13.04 5.77
CA VAL A 41 -19.17 11.73 5.66
C VAL A 41 -17.69 11.93 5.95
N VAL A 42 -17.12 11.05 6.78
CA VAL A 42 -15.70 10.99 7.07
C VAL A 42 -15.17 9.67 6.52
N VAL A 43 -14.13 9.74 5.67
CA VAL A 43 -13.46 8.57 5.12
C VAL A 43 -12.10 8.44 5.78
N ASP A 44 -11.87 7.32 6.47
CA ASP A 44 -10.56 6.98 7.03
C ASP A 44 -9.76 6.16 6.02
N ALA A 45 -8.75 6.77 5.43
CA ALA A 45 -7.79 6.16 4.51
C ALA A 45 -6.37 6.15 5.09
N THR A 46 -6.23 6.12 6.42
CA THR A 46 -4.94 6.18 7.12
C THR A 46 -4.24 4.81 7.23
N GLY A 47 -4.77 3.80 6.55
CA GLY A 47 -4.16 2.48 6.45
C GLY A 47 -4.52 1.53 7.60
N VAL A 48 -3.84 0.41 7.63
CA VAL A 48 -4.14 -0.72 8.52
C VAL A 48 -3.96 -0.39 10.01
N THR A 49 -3.05 0.49 10.32
CA THR A 49 -2.73 0.93 11.70
C THR A 49 -3.54 2.14 12.15
N SER A 50 -4.63 2.48 11.44
CA SER A 50 -5.43 3.65 11.74
C SER A 50 -5.75 3.81 13.23
N MET A 51 -5.26 4.90 13.80
CA MET A 51 -5.60 5.27 15.16
C MET A 51 -7.04 5.78 15.27
N LEU A 52 -7.61 6.33 14.20
CA LEU A 52 -8.99 6.83 14.18
C LEU A 52 -10.00 5.69 14.27
N ARG A 53 -9.77 4.58 13.52
CA ARG A 53 -10.60 3.38 13.60
C ARG A 53 -10.65 2.80 15.02
N ASN A 54 -9.53 2.82 15.73
CA ASN A 54 -9.46 2.33 17.11
C ASN A 54 -10.29 3.17 18.10
N GLN A 55 -10.65 4.41 17.74
CA GLN A 55 -11.48 5.30 18.55
C GLN A 55 -12.97 5.18 18.28
N LEU A 56 -13.38 4.36 17.30
CA LEU A 56 -14.79 4.13 17.01
C LEU A 56 -15.51 3.54 18.23
N GLN A 57 -16.73 4.01 18.47
CA GLN A 57 -17.58 3.51 19.55
C GLN A 57 -17.96 2.04 19.34
N ASN A 58 -18.22 1.31 20.42
CA ASN A 58 -18.57 -0.12 20.38
C ASN A 58 -19.86 -0.43 19.62
N SER A 59 -20.72 0.56 19.43
CA SER A 59 -21.98 0.44 18.67
C SER A 59 -21.78 0.35 17.15
N THR A 60 -20.57 0.64 16.65
CA THR A 60 -20.30 0.52 15.21
C THR A 60 -20.12 -0.94 14.81
N LYS A 61 -20.55 -1.27 13.57
CA LYS A 61 -20.32 -2.61 12.99
C LYS A 61 -18.92 -2.74 12.37
N ILE A 62 -18.07 -1.72 12.53
CA ILE A 62 -16.71 -1.69 11.98
C ILE A 62 -15.77 -2.35 12.99
N GLU A 63 -15.00 -3.32 12.56
CA GLU A 63 -13.94 -3.92 13.36
C GLU A 63 -12.86 -2.89 13.67
N ARG A 64 -12.64 -2.64 14.97
CA ARG A 64 -11.64 -1.67 15.42
C ARG A 64 -10.22 -2.21 15.34
N LYS A 65 -10.07 -3.52 15.51
CA LYS A 65 -8.78 -4.20 15.42
C LYS A 65 -8.82 -5.19 14.27
N ILE A 66 -7.79 -5.16 13.43
CA ILE A 66 -7.58 -6.16 12.39
C ILE A 66 -6.78 -7.30 13.00
N ASP A 67 -7.20 -8.54 12.77
CA ASP A 67 -6.41 -9.72 13.16
C ASP A 67 -5.08 -9.71 12.36
N ARG A 68 -3.99 -10.06 13.03
CA ARG A 68 -2.69 -10.12 12.37
C ARG A 68 -2.63 -11.14 11.23
N ARG A 69 -3.51 -12.14 11.27
CA ARG A 69 -3.65 -13.15 10.21
C ARG A 69 -4.27 -12.59 8.93
N ASP A 70 -5.02 -11.51 9.05
CA ASP A 70 -5.65 -10.82 7.91
C ASP A 70 -4.75 -9.70 7.35
N LEU A 71 -3.48 -9.63 7.82
CA LEU A 71 -2.52 -8.64 7.38
C LEU A 71 -1.60 -9.22 6.32
N GLU A 72 -1.47 -8.50 5.23
CA GLU A 72 -0.46 -8.73 4.21
C GLU A 72 0.75 -7.82 4.43
N SER A 73 1.93 -8.36 4.20
CA SER A 73 3.15 -7.58 4.10
C SER A 73 3.47 -7.34 2.63
N THR A 74 3.67 -6.08 2.27
CA THR A 74 3.90 -5.69 0.88
C THR A 74 5.26 -5.02 0.72
N GLY A 75 5.87 -5.21 -0.45
CA GLY A 75 7.02 -4.46 -0.92
C GLY A 75 6.76 -3.96 -2.33
N ARG A 76 7.20 -2.74 -2.64
CA ARG A 76 7.07 -2.18 -3.99
C ARG A 76 8.26 -1.31 -4.36
N HIS A 77 8.52 -1.21 -5.65
CA HIS A 77 9.45 -0.23 -6.23
C HIS A 77 8.78 0.53 -7.36
N ILE A 78 9.15 1.79 -7.51
CA ILE A 78 8.93 2.52 -8.76
C ILE A 78 10.22 2.42 -9.53
N MET A 79 10.14 1.91 -10.75
CA MET A 79 11.32 1.65 -11.57
C MET A 79 11.15 2.29 -12.93
N TYR A 80 12.23 2.87 -13.45
CA TYR A 80 12.35 3.19 -14.85
C TYR A 80 12.72 1.95 -15.64
N PHE A 81 12.25 1.86 -16.87
CA PHE A 81 12.64 0.81 -17.80
C PHE A 81 12.99 1.40 -19.16
N GLU A 82 13.90 0.75 -19.86
CA GLU A 82 14.27 1.16 -21.20
C GLU A 82 13.21 0.73 -22.22
N ASN A 83 12.83 1.64 -23.14
CA ASN A 83 12.00 1.31 -24.28
C ASN A 83 12.76 0.36 -25.19
N GLY A 84 12.47 -0.93 -25.07
CA GLY A 84 12.94 -1.95 -26.00
C GLY A 84 11.79 -2.54 -26.81
N GLU A 85 12.04 -3.58 -27.56
CA GLU A 85 10.97 -4.40 -28.13
C GLU A 85 10.06 -4.85 -26.99
N LYS A 86 8.82 -4.41 -27.08
CA LYS A 86 7.79 -4.74 -26.08
C LYS A 86 7.53 -6.24 -26.19
N ASP A 87 7.88 -6.97 -25.17
CA ASP A 87 7.27 -8.28 -24.97
C ASP A 87 5.88 -8.04 -24.37
N LEU A 88 4.91 -7.87 -25.25
CA LEU A 88 3.53 -7.59 -24.87
C LEU A 88 2.88 -8.73 -24.06
N THR A 89 3.54 -9.89 -23.97
CA THR A 89 3.03 -11.01 -23.17
C THR A 89 3.25 -10.81 -21.68
N GLU A 90 4.29 -10.08 -21.29
CA GLU A 90 4.64 -9.84 -19.90
C GLU A 90 4.42 -8.38 -19.45
N PHE A 91 4.48 -7.40 -20.36
CA PHE A 91 4.27 -5.99 -20.06
C PHE A 91 3.53 -5.27 -21.19
N ASP A 92 2.37 -4.75 -20.86
CA ASP A 92 1.60 -3.86 -21.70
C ASP A 92 1.32 -2.56 -20.93
N PRO A 93 1.72 -1.39 -21.45
CA PRO A 93 1.52 -0.11 -20.75
C PRO A 93 0.04 0.25 -20.57
N ASP A 94 -0.86 -0.40 -21.29
CA ASP A 94 -2.30 -0.15 -21.20
C ASP A 94 -3.02 -1.03 -20.16
N TYR A 95 -2.31 -1.99 -19.55
CA TYR A 95 -2.89 -2.95 -18.62
C TYR A 95 -2.10 -3.06 -17.31
N CYS A 96 -2.83 -3.19 -16.20
CA CYS A 96 -2.27 -3.62 -14.92
C CYS A 96 -2.13 -5.14 -14.94
N ILE A 97 -0.92 -5.63 -14.71
CA ILE A 97 -0.62 -7.06 -14.68
C ILE A 97 -0.58 -7.53 -13.24
N ILE A 98 -1.24 -8.64 -12.96
CA ILE A 98 -1.23 -9.33 -11.66
C ILE A 98 -0.72 -10.75 -11.88
N HIS A 99 0.31 -11.13 -11.12
CA HIS A 99 0.91 -12.46 -11.13
C HIS A 99 0.47 -13.24 -9.88
N LEU A 100 -0.31 -14.30 -10.08
CA LEU A 100 -0.76 -15.22 -9.03
C LEU A 100 0.24 -16.39 -8.89
N ASP A 101 1.46 -16.08 -8.46
CA ASP A 101 2.53 -17.05 -8.27
C ASP A 101 2.80 -17.27 -6.76
N GLN A 102 2.39 -18.43 -6.26
CA GLN A 102 2.50 -18.76 -4.83
C GLN A 102 3.93 -19.08 -4.39
N ASP A 103 4.86 -19.27 -5.31
CA ASP A 103 6.28 -19.39 -5.00
C ASP A 103 6.93 -18.04 -4.72
N ILE A 104 6.46 -17.00 -5.39
CA ILE A 104 6.94 -15.62 -5.24
C ILE A 104 6.11 -14.82 -4.22
N ALA A 105 4.80 -14.98 -4.25
CA ALA A 105 3.87 -14.22 -3.42
C ALA A 105 2.92 -15.17 -2.66
N PRO A 106 3.43 -15.93 -1.68
CA PRO A 106 2.64 -16.91 -0.95
C PRO A 106 1.49 -16.25 -0.18
N GLY A 107 0.26 -16.67 -0.48
CA GLY A 107 -0.98 -16.13 0.06
C GLY A 107 -1.43 -14.80 -0.55
N GLY A 108 -0.66 -14.23 -1.46
CA GLY A 108 -0.95 -12.94 -2.09
C GLY A 108 -0.67 -12.96 -3.59
N TYR A 109 -0.13 -11.84 -4.11
CA TYR A 109 0.16 -11.69 -5.54
C TYR A 109 1.30 -10.69 -5.79
N GLY A 110 1.93 -10.82 -6.97
CA GLY A 110 2.81 -9.81 -7.53
C GLY A 110 2.08 -8.91 -8.52
N TRP A 111 2.57 -7.71 -8.76
CA TRP A 111 1.98 -6.80 -9.73
C TRP A 111 3.02 -6.02 -10.52
N VAL A 112 2.63 -5.63 -11.74
CA VAL A 112 3.32 -4.67 -12.58
C VAL A 112 2.29 -3.67 -13.10
N PHE A 113 2.32 -2.46 -12.57
CA PHE A 113 1.38 -1.41 -12.91
C PHE A 113 2.09 -0.30 -13.67
N PRO A 114 1.71 -0.05 -14.92
CA PRO A 114 2.28 1.04 -15.69
C PRO A 114 2.06 2.40 -15.02
N LYS A 115 3.04 3.26 -15.15
CA LYS A 115 2.98 4.68 -14.82
C LYS A 115 3.41 5.50 -16.04
N ALA A 116 3.15 6.80 -16.01
CA ALA A 116 3.68 7.72 -17.03
C ALA A 116 5.22 7.71 -17.04
N ASP A 117 5.80 8.27 -18.09
CA ASP A 117 7.24 8.55 -18.22
C ASP A 117 8.15 7.31 -18.13
N ASN A 118 7.72 6.19 -18.75
CA ASN A 118 8.45 4.92 -18.74
C ASN A 118 8.73 4.39 -17.32
N LYS A 119 7.84 4.66 -16.40
CA LYS A 119 7.88 4.10 -15.04
C LYS A 119 6.90 2.95 -14.90
N VAL A 120 7.23 2.05 -14.00
CA VAL A 120 6.32 1.02 -13.50
C VAL A 120 6.32 1.01 -11.98
N ASN A 121 5.17 0.74 -11.40
CA ASN A 121 5.04 0.33 -10.01
C ASN A 121 5.02 -1.19 -10.01
N ILE A 122 6.10 -1.80 -9.55
CA ILE A 122 6.25 -3.25 -9.43
C ILE A 122 6.34 -3.63 -7.96
N GLY A 123 5.63 -4.68 -7.58
CA GLY A 123 5.64 -5.11 -6.21
C GLY A 123 5.00 -6.46 -5.98
N LEU A 124 5.02 -6.89 -4.75
CA LEU A 124 4.31 -8.08 -4.29
C LEU A 124 3.78 -7.91 -2.86
N GLY A 125 2.73 -8.66 -2.57
CA GLY A 125 2.18 -8.84 -1.25
C GLY A 125 2.18 -10.31 -0.85
N VAL A 126 2.43 -10.59 0.42
CA VAL A 126 2.41 -11.93 0.97
C VAL A 126 1.61 -11.98 2.25
N GLU A 127 0.89 -13.06 2.48
CA GLU A 127 0.30 -13.35 3.77
C GLU A 127 1.37 -13.97 4.68
N LYS A 128 1.61 -13.35 5.83
CA LYS A 128 2.70 -13.73 6.74
C LYS A 128 2.61 -15.18 7.19
N SER A 129 1.41 -15.68 7.49
CA SER A 129 1.21 -17.04 7.97
C SER A 129 1.53 -18.09 6.89
N ILE A 130 1.18 -17.79 5.64
CA ILE A 130 1.44 -18.66 4.48
C ILE A 130 2.94 -18.64 4.15
N LEU A 131 3.58 -17.47 4.20
CA LEU A 131 5.03 -17.35 4.02
C LEU A 131 5.80 -18.18 5.07
N ASP A 132 5.41 -18.09 6.33
CA ASP A 132 6.06 -18.85 7.41
C ASP A 132 5.91 -20.39 7.20
N GLN A 133 4.73 -20.85 6.77
CA GLN A 133 4.49 -22.26 6.44
C GLN A 133 5.35 -22.70 5.24
N ARG A 134 5.42 -21.87 4.18
CA ARG A 134 6.26 -22.12 3.01
C ARG A 134 7.73 -22.22 3.40
N ASN A 135 8.23 -21.26 4.18
CA ASN A 135 9.61 -21.24 4.65
C ASN A 135 9.97 -22.50 5.44
N LYS A 136 9.10 -22.91 6.37
CA LYS A 136 9.27 -24.15 7.14
C LYS A 136 9.34 -25.38 6.24
N ARG A 137 8.43 -25.48 5.26
CA ARG A 137 8.39 -26.61 4.31
C ARG A 137 9.63 -26.70 3.45
N LEU A 138 10.17 -25.55 3.02
CA LEU A 138 11.30 -25.48 2.08
C LEU A 138 12.66 -25.35 2.77
N GLY A 139 12.72 -25.24 4.09
CA GLY A 139 13.94 -24.94 4.83
C GLY A 139 14.53 -23.57 4.49
N LYS A 140 13.71 -22.61 4.13
CA LYS A 140 14.08 -21.24 3.75
C LYS A 140 13.74 -20.25 4.85
N ASN A 141 14.29 -19.04 4.73
CA ASN A 141 13.97 -17.90 5.60
C ASN A 141 13.71 -16.65 4.75
N ASP A 142 12.84 -16.82 3.75
CA ASP A 142 12.46 -15.73 2.87
C ASP A 142 11.61 -14.68 3.62
N ASN A 143 11.72 -13.45 3.19
CA ASN A 143 10.91 -12.32 3.61
C ASN A 143 10.47 -11.52 2.37
N VAL A 144 9.66 -10.47 2.56
CA VAL A 144 9.16 -9.66 1.45
C VAL A 144 10.29 -9.09 0.60
N ALA A 145 11.40 -8.67 1.21
CA ALA A 145 12.53 -8.09 0.48
C ALA A 145 13.22 -9.13 -0.40
N SER A 146 13.54 -10.34 0.15
CA SER A 146 14.17 -11.41 -0.65
C SER A 146 13.26 -11.90 -1.78
N LEU A 147 11.95 -12.01 -1.52
CA LEU A 147 10.98 -12.38 -2.56
C LEU A 147 10.83 -11.29 -3.62
N MET A 148 10.92 -10.02 -3.23
CA MET A 148 10.90 -8.90 -4.17
C MET A 148 12.12 -8.93 -5.11
N GLU A 149 13.32 -9.21 -4.59
CA GLU A 149 14.51 -9.39 -5.41
C GLU A 149 14.35 -10.56 -6.41
N GLU A 150 13.84 -11.70 -5.93
CA GLU A 150 13.57 -12.86 -6.79
C GLU A 150 12.51 -12.52 -7.85
N TYR A 151 11.46 -11.79 -7.49
CA TYR A 151 10.42 -11.36 -8.42
C TYR A 151 10.97 -10.45 -9.52
N LEU A 152 11.81 -9.48 -9.16
CA LEU A 152 12.47 -8.60 -10.14
C LEU A 152 13.37 -9.38 -11.10
N GLN A 153 14.12 -10.37 -10.61
CA GLN A 153 14.99 -11.20 -11.45
C GLN A 153 14.20 -12.11 -12.42
N ARG A 154 13.05 -12.62 -11.98
CA ARG A 154 12.18 -13.45 -12.82
C ARG A 154 11.40 -12.65 -13.85
N ASN A 155 11.08 -11.41 -13.55
CA ASN A 155 10.26 -10.56 -14.41
C ASN A 155 11.08 -10.01 -15.58
N LYS A 156 10.98 -10.69 -16.73
CA LYS A 156 11.70 -10.33 -17.96
C LYS A 156 11.04 -9.22 -18.77
N ALA A 157 9.82 -8.84 -18.42
CA ALA A 157 9.07 -7.79 -19.13
C ALA A 157 9.72 -6.42 -19.02
N ILE A 158 10.44 -6.19 -17.93
CA ILE A 158 11.09 -4.90 -17.67
C ILE A 158 12.56 -5.05 -17.99
N LYS A 159 12.99 -4.46 -19.13
CA LYS A 159 14.40 -4.44 -19.54
C LYS A 159 15.15 -3.34 -18.82
N ASN A 160 16.33 -3.69 -18.29
CA ASN A 160 17.24 -2.76 -17.60
C ASN A 160 16.56 -1.87 -16.55
N PRO A 161 15.81 -2.47 -15.60
CA PRO A 161 15.09 -1.70 -14.62
C PRO A 161 16.07 -0.91 -13.74
N LYS A 162 15.79 0.38 -13.54
CA LYS A 162 16.53 1.25 -12.62
C LYS A 162 15.57 1.80 -11.59
N LEU A 163 15.93 1.71 -10.32
CA LEU A 163 15.12 2.27 -9.24
C LEU A 163 14.95 3.78 -9.46
N SER A 164 13.73 4.26 -9.35
CA SER A 164 13.46 5.69 -9.39
C SER A 164 14.11 6.37 -8.17
N GLN A 165 14.74 7.51 -8.41
CA GLN A 165 15.30 8.37 -7.37
C GLN A 165 14.44 9.64 -7.17
N ASP A 166 13.29 9.72 -7.83
CA ASP A 166 12.42 10.87 -7.70
C ASP A 166 11.84 10.92 -6.27
N PRO A 167 11.87 12.08 -5.61
CA PRO A 167 11.39 12.20 -4.22
C PRO A 167 9.94 11.75 -4.03
N GLU A 168 9.10 11.89 -5.05
CA GLU A 168 7.69 11.47 -5.05
C GLU A 168 7.50 9.94 -5.16
N ASP A 169 8.54 9.20 -5.52
CA ASP A 169 8.51 7.74 -5.70
C ASP A 169 9.10 6.99 -4.48
N ILE A 170 9.71 7.71 -3.52
CA ILE A 170 10.43 7.16 -2.35
C ILE A 170 9.50 7.09 -1.11
N HIS A 171 8.35 6.42 -1.22
CA HIS A 171 7.47 6.25 -0.04
C HIS A 171 6.90 4.84 0.06
#